data_dada3c103c535863594f688b288ba790
#
_entry.id   dada3c103c535863594f688b288ba790
#
_cell.length_a   1.000
_cell.length_b   1.000
_cell.length_c   1.000
_cell.angle_alpha   90.00
_cell.angle_beta   90.00
_cell.angle_gamma   90.00
#
_symmetry.space_group_name_H-M   'P 1'
#
loop_
_entity.id
_entity.type
_entity.pdbx_description
1 polymer ?
#
loop_
_entity_poly.entity_id
_entity_poly.type
_entity_poly.pdbx_seq_one_letter_code
_entity_poly.pdbx_strand_id
1 'polypeptide(L)'
;MKITVINGTEKHGVTYSMKEIFLEQFRDDSEITEYYLPKDGPGFCTGCTACFRNNQNLCKDAEKVQKIEKSLLEADLLVFASPAYVFHTTGAMKAMLDHFGYRWMPHRPAKEMFGKRAVIITQCLGAGGRSTAKDIKDSLSWWGISTIKVVSFKLMSEIDWNKIEDKRKASIQKKLSSVAKKFHVIDYNKPGNTNVIVKAKFYIVRMLQTSLGKKNPEYTDFKYWNENGWIGKVRPWK
;
A
#
# COMPACT_ATOMS: atom_id res chain seq x y z
N MET A 1 12.83 -8.57 10.82
CA MET A 1 12.45 -7.73 9.65
C MET A 1 11.58 -6.55 10.09
N LYS A 2 11.36 -5.55 9.21
CA LYS A 2 10.46 -4.43 9.51
C LYS A 2 9.13 -4.59 8.76
N ILE A 3 8.02 -4.47 9.47
CA ILE A 3 6.66 -4.57 8.89
C ILE A 3 5.90 -3.28 9.19
N THR A 4 5.34 -2.66 8.16
CA THR A 4 4.42 -1.53 8.35
C THR A 4 3.00 -1.96 8.04
N VAL A 5 2.11 -1.72 8.99
CA VAL A 5 0.69 -2.08 8.91
C VAL A 5 -0.16 -0.82 8.84
N ILE A 6 -1.00 -0.73 7.83
CA ILE A 6 -2.00 0.34 7.71
C ILE A 6 -3.38 -0.25 7.96
N ASN A 7 -3.97 0.11 9.09
CA ASN A 7 -5.32 -0.28 9.46
C ASN A 7 -6.31 0.77 8.95
N GLY A 8 -7.23 0.40 8.08
CA GLY A 8 -8.24 1.31 7.49
C GLY A 8 -9.33 1.76 8.46
N THR A 9 -9.28 1.34 9.71
CA THR A 9 -10.21 1.73 10.78
C THR A 9 -9.57 1.52 12.14
N GLU A 10 -9.98 2.30 13.13
CA GLU A 10 -9.60 2.14 14.53
C GLU A 10 -10.38 1.00 15.23
N LYS A 11 -11.43 0.50 14.59
CA LYS A 11 -12.28 -0.52 15.19
C LYS A 11 -11.58 -1.87 15.23
N HIS A 12 -11.45 -2.46 16.41
CA HIS A 12 -10.95 -3.81 16.65
C HIS A 12 -12.02 -4.87 16.37
N GLY A 13 -12.50 -4.92 15.14
CA GLY A 13 -13.48 -5.92 14.67
C GLY A 13 -12.84 -7.08 13.94
N VAL A 14 -13.60 -7.73 13.06
CA VAL A 14 -13.14 -8.96 12.34
C VAL A 14 -11.90 -8.72 11.49
N THR A 15 -11.79 -7.57 10.81
CA THR A 15 -10.58 -7.24 10.02
C THR A 15 -9.34 -7.14 10.90
N TYR A 16 -9.48 -6.55 12.09
CA TYR A 16 -8.43 -6.49 13.10
C TYR A 16 -7.99 -7.90 13.51
N SER A 17 -8.93 -8.79 13.90
CA SER A 17 -8.62 -10.17 14.29
C SER A 17 -7.92 -10.94 13.17
N MET A 18 -8.34 -10.75 11.92
CA MET A 18 -7.69 -11.36 10.76
C MET A 18 -6.26 -10.87 10.57
N LYS A 19 -6.01 -9.58 10.76
CA LYS A 19 -4.68 -8.98 10.69
C LYS A 19 -3.80 -9.53 11.81
N GLU A 20 -4.30 -9.63 13.03
CA GLU A 20 -3.57 -10.23 14.16
C GLU A 20 -3.14 -11.68 13.88
N ILE A 21 -4.05 -12.51 13.36
CA ILE A 21 -3.74 -13.90 12.97
C ILE A 21 -2.63 -13.96 11.91
N PHE A 22 -2.62 -13.02 10.97
CA PHE A 22 -1.55 -12.94 9.99
C PHE A 22 -0.22 -12.52 10.62
N LEU A 23 -0.23 -11.53 11.50
CA LEU A 23 0.96 -10.97 12.14
C LEU A 23 1.59 -11.89 13.19
N GLU A 24 0.84 -12.83 13.75
CA GLU A 24 1.31 -13.78 14.76
C GLU A 24 2.62 -14.50 14.34
N GLN A 25 2.74 -14.84 13.06
CA GLN A 25 3.92 -15.50 12.52
C GLN A 25 5.21 -14.63 12.55
N PHE A 26 5.07 -13.32 12.76
CA PHE A 26 6.16 -12.34 12.66
C PHE A 26 6.53 -11.69 14.00
N ARG A 27 5.74 -11.93 15.07
CA ARG A 27 5.88 -11.19 16.34
C ARG A 27 7.23 -11.37 17.02
N ASP A 28 7.80 -12.58 16.93
CA ASP A 28 9.01 -12.93 17.70
C ASP A 28 10.30 -12.39 17.05
N ASP A 29 10.29 -12.10 15.75
CA ASP A 29 11.50 -11.77 14.98
C ASP A 29 11.40 -10.50 14.14
N SER A 30 10.31 -9.74 14.29
CA SER A 30 10.05 -8.57 13.44
C SER A 30 9.63 -7.35 14.23
N GLU A 31 10.11 -6.19 13.79
CA GLU A 31 9.64 -4.88 14.26
C GLU A 31 8.37 -4.51 13.50
N ILE A 32 7.24 -4.41 14.21
CA ILE A 32 5.94 -4.12 13.62
C ILE A 32 5.50 -2.70 14.01
N THR A 33 5.35 -1.84 13.01
CA THR A 33 4.80 -0.48 13.17
C THR A 33 3.39 -0.44 12.61
N GLU A 34 2.42 -0.02 13.42
CA GLU A 34 1.01 0.05 13.03
C GLU A 34 0.48 1.48 13.01
N TYR A 35 -0.29 1.81 12.01
CA TYR A 35 -1.06 3.04 11.89
C TYR A 35 -2.55 2.71 11.83
N TYR A 36 -3.35 3.38 12.65
CA TYR A 36 -4.81 3.24 12.71
C TYR A 36 -5.48 4.48 12.15
N LEU A 37 -6.15 4.33 11.01
CA LEU A 37 -6.82 5.44 10.35
C LEU A 37 -8.26 5.62 10.87
N PRO A 38 -8.75 6.87 11.04
CA PRO A 38 -8.12 8.15 10.67
C PRO A 38 -7.15 8.73 11.71
N LYS A 39 -7.08 8.20 12.94
CA LYS A 39 -6.31 8.75 14.06
C LYS A 39 -4.87 9.10 13.70
N ASP A 40 -4.15 8.13 13.13
CA ASP A 40 -2.74 8.28 12.76
C ASP A 40 -2.54 8.82 11.33
N GLY A 41 -3.63 8.92 10.56
CA GLY A 41 -3.61 9.33 9.16
C GLY A 41 -3.85 10.81 8.93
N PRO A 42 -3.65 11.26 7.68
CA PRO A 42 -4.01 12.61 7.26
C PRO A 42 -5.54 12.78 7.20
N GLY A 43 -6.00 14.03 7.19
CA GLY A 43 -7.37 14.38 6.86
C GLY A 43 -7.70 14.11 5.39
N PHE A 44 -8.85 14.62 4.91
CA PHE A 44 -9.18 14.51 3.49
C PHE A 44 -8.28 15.42 2.64
N CYS A 45 -7.79 14.89 1.52
CA CYS A 45 -7.06 15.68 0.54
C CYS A 45 -7.98 16.75 -0.08
N THR A 46 -7.55 18.00 -0.08
CA THR A 46 -8.32 19.12 -0.63
C THR A 46 -8.05 19.37 -2.12
N GLY A 47 -7.16 18.59 -2.75
CA GLY A 47 -6.83 18.76 -4.17
C GLY A 47 -6.04 20.03 -4.49
N CYS A 48 -5.34 20.63 -3.52
CA CYS A 48 -4.57 21.87 -3.70
C CYS A 48 -3.39 21.73 -4.68
N THR A 49 -3.00 20.52 -5.05
CA THR A 49 -1.93 20.15 -6.00
C THR A 49 -0.51 20.64 -5.64
N ALA A 50 -0.29 21.22 -4.46
CA ALA A 50 1.02 21.71 -4.02
C ALA A 50 2.10 20.60 -4.06
N CYS A 51 1.74 19.38 -3.65
CA CYS A 51 2.61 18.20 -3.70
C CYS A 51 3.04 17.82 -5.13
N PHE A 52 2.23 18.08 -6.16
CA PHE A 52 2.56 17.79 -7.56
C PHE A 52 3.41 18.93 -8.17
N ARG A 53 3.00 20.17 -7.96
CA ARG A 53 3.63 21.33 -8.60
C ARG A 53 4.98 21.71 -8.01
N ASN A 54 5.13 21.49 -6.70
CA ASN A 54 6.31 21.93 -5.96
C ASN A 54 6.91 20.77 -5.15
N ASN A 55 6.43 20.62 -3.91
CA ASN A 55 7.00 19.68 -2.95
C ASN A 55 5.90 19.11 -2.04
N GLN A 56 5.99 17.81 -1.74
CA GLN A 56 5.07 17.13 -0.83
C GLN A 56 5.09 17.70 0.60
N ASN A 57 6.16 18.37 1.00
CA ASN A 57 6.28 19.02 2.31
C ASN A 57 5.34 20.21 2.47
N LEU A 58 4.81 20.74 1.36
CA LEU A 58 3.82 21.83 1.36
C LEU A 58 2.38 21.33 1.57
N CYS A 59 2.17 20.04 1.73
CA CYS A 59 0.86 19.50 2.08
C CYS A 59 0.49 19.94 3.50
N LYS A 60 -0.78 20.35 3.71
CA LYS A 60 -1.28 20.71 5.06
C LYS A 60 -1.15 19.57 6.08
N ASP A 61 -1.17 18.34 5.60
CA ASP A 61 -1.04 17.12 6.41
C ASP A 61 0.35 16.48 6.26
N ALA A 62 1.37 17.26 5.84
CA ALA A 62 2.71 16.75 5.51
C ALA A 62 3.33 15.93 6.64
N GLU A 63 3.19 16.36 7.89
CA GLU A 63 3.75 15.67 9.06
C GLU A 63 3.26 14.21 9.15
N LYS A 64 1.95 14.01 9.10
CA LYS A 64 1.36 12.66 9.16
C LYS A 64 1.67 11.83 7.92
N VAL A 65 1.60 12.44 6.73
CA VAL A 65 1.88 11.78 5.46
C VAL A 65 3.33 11.29 5.42
N GLN A 66 4.29 12.15 5.78
CA GLN A 66 5.71 11.80 5.75
C GLN A 66 6.09 10.77 6.81
N LYS A 67 5.46 10.82 8.00
CA LYS A 67 5.66 9.80 9.03
C LYS A 67 5.26 8.42 8.51
N ILE A 68 4.09 8.31 7.90
CA ILE A 68 3.63 7.06 7.29
C ILE A 68 4.55 6.68 6.11
N GLU A 69 4.89 7.63 5.25
CA GLU A 69 5.77 7.39 4.10
C GLU A 69 7.11 6.80 4.53
N LYS A 70 7.78 7.43 5.50
CA LYS A 70 9.04 6.94 6.03
C LYS A 70 8.93 5.48 6.47
N SER A 71 7.89 5.15 7.25
CA SER A 71 7.65 3.78 7.70
C SER A 71 7.41 2.81 6.53
N LEU A 72 6.62 3.22 5.52
CA LEU A 72 6.40 2.41 4.32
C LEU A 72 7.69 2.20 3.51
N LEU A 73 8.57 3.20 3.44
CA LEU A 73 9.84 3.11 2.71
C LEU A 73 10.87 2.25 3.45
N GLU A 74 10.90 2.26 4.77
CA GLU A 74 11.82 1.46 5.59
C GLU A 74 11.37 0.00 5.75
N ALA A 75 10.08 -0.30 5.59
CA ALA A 75 9.55 -1.64 5.79
C ALA A 75 10.00 -2.64 4.72
N ASP A 76 10.20 -3.88 5.13
CA ASP A 76 10.41 -5.05 4.25
C ASP A 76 9.08 -5.57 3.70
N LEU A 77 8.05 -5.60 4.55
CA LEU A 77 6.71 -6.06 4.23
C LEU A 77 5.67 -4.99 4.58
N LEU A 78 4.76 -4.73 3.65
CA LEU A 78 3.63 -3.83 3.84
C LEU A 78 2.34 -4.63 4.04
N VAL A 79 1.57 -4.29 5.06
CA VAL A 79 0.27 -4.91 5.34
C VAL A 79 -0.81 -3.85 5.33
N PHE A 80 -1.84 -4.02 4.52
CA PHE A 80 -2.99 -3.14 4.46
C PHE A 80 -4.23 -3.92 4.90
N ALA A 81 -4.82 -3.53 6.01
CA ALA A 81 -6.01 -4.17 6.58
C ALA A 81 -7.20 -3.21 6.52
N SER A 82 -8.19 -3.47 5.68
CA SER A 82 -9.37 -2.60 5.55
C SER A 82 -10.64 -3.43 5.37
N PRO A 83 -11.69 -3.17 6.15
CA PRO A 83 -13.02 -3.70 5.85
C PRO A 83 -13.59 -3.02 4.59
N ALA A 84 -14.56 -3.65 3.96
CA ALA A 84 -15.35 -3.02 2.93
C ALA A 84 -16.42 -2.12 3.56
N TYR A 85 -16.38 -0.83 3.27
CA TYR A 85 -17.42 0.14 3.62
C TYR A 85 -18.10 0.63 2.34
N VAL A 86 -19.41 0.40 2.25
CA VAL A 86 -20.21 0.80 1.07
C VAL A 86 -19.52 0.35 -0.25
N PHE A 87 -19.18 -0.94 -0.33
CA PHE A 87 -18.52 -1.62 -1.46
C PHE A 87 -17.06 -1.26 -1.74
N HIS A 88 -16.48 -0.27 -1.08
CA HIS A 88 -15.11 0.20 -1.30
C HIS A 88 -14.27 0.13 -0.03
N THR A 89 -13.01 0.56 -0.12
CA THR A 89 -12.17 0.73 1.07
C THR A 89 -12.75 1.82 1.98
N THR A 90 -12.34 1.86 3.25
CA THR A 90 -12.82 2.91 4.16
C THR A 90 -12.42 4.30 3.66
N GLY A 91 -13.25 5.31 3.95
CA GLY A 91 -12.94 6.70 3.59
C GLY A 91 -11.59 7.16 4.17
N ALA A 92 -11.22 6.71 5.36
CA ALA A 92 -9.93 7.02 5.97
C ALA A 92 -8.75 6.38 5.21
N MET A 93 -8.87 5.13 4.76
CA MET A 93 -7.88 4.51 3.89
C MET A 93 -7.77 5.27 2.56
N LYS A 94 -8.90 5.61 1.95
CA LYS A 94 -8.90 6.37 0.70
C LYS A 94 -8.27 7.76 0.88
N ALA A 95 -8.58 8.46 1.98
CA ALA A 95 -7.96 9.75 2.30
C ALA A 95 -6.44 9.65 2.37
N MET A 96 -5.91 8.62 3.06
CA MET A 96 -4.47 8.38 3.08
C MET A 96 -3.93 8.12 1.66
N LEU A 97 -4.53 7.21 0.89
CA LEU A 97 -4.07 6.89 -0.47
C LEU A 97 -4.07 8.11 -1.40
N ASP A 98 -5.03 9.05 -1.24
CA ASP A 98 -5.08 10.30 -2.02
C ASP A 98 -3.90 11.21 -1.73
N HIS A 99 -3.46 11.29 -0.48
CA HIS A 99 -2.28 12.06 -0.12
C HIS A 99 -0.98 11.49 -0.70
N PHE A 100 -0.95 10.21 -1.07
CA PHE A 100 0.18 9.57 -1.75
C PHE A 100 0.12 9.64 -3.29
N GLY A 101 -0.77 10.47 -3.85
CA GLY A 101 -0.88 10.66 -5.29
C GLY A 101 0.45 11.08 -5.95
N TYR A 102 1.27 11.89 -5.27
CA TYR A 102 2.58 12.30 -5.77
C TYR A 102 3.60 11.13 -5.86
N ARG A 103 3.34 9.99 -5.21
CA ARG A 103 4.13 8.75 -5.32
C ARG A 103 3.64 7.82 -6.43
N TRP A 104 2.58 8.15 -7.10
CA TRP A 104 2.19 7.42 -8.29
C TRP A 104 3.25 7.58 -9.37
N MET A 105 3.42 6.52 -10.18
CA MET A 105 4.48 6.44 -11.20
C MET A 105 4.52 7.64 -12.16
N PRO A 106 3.38 8.26 -12.58
CA PRO A 106 3.41 9.48 -13.40
C PRO A 106 4.12 10.68 -12.75
N HIS A 107 4.34 10.64 -11.47
CA HIS A 107 4.96 11.70 -10.69
C HIS A 107 6.33 11.28 -10.15
N ARG A 108 6.46 11.08 -8.85
CA ARG A 108 7.74 10.81 -8.18
C ARG A 108 7.69 9.51 -7.37
N PRO A 109 7.60 8.33 -8.03
CA PRO A 109 7.61 7.05 -7.34
C PRO A 109 8.93 6.84 -6.61
N ALA A 110 8.89 6.25 -5.43
CA ALA A 110 10.10 5.95 -4.67
C ALA A 110 10.75 4.66 -5.19
N LYS A 111 12.08 4.66 -5.37
CA LYS A 111 12.85 3.52 -5.88
C LYS A 111 12.63 2.27 -5.01
N GLU A 112 12.58 2.45 -3.70
CA GLU A 112 12.43 1.39 -2.71
C GLU A 112 11.14 0.58 -2.91
N MET A 113 10.09 1.17 -3.49
CA MET A 113 8.81 0.49 -3.69
C MET A 113 8.85 -0.62 -4.75
N PHE A 114 9.76 -0.54 -5.73
CA PHE A 114 9.78 -1.49 -6.85
C PHE A 114 10.18 -2.93 -6.45
N GLY A 115 10.88 -3.10 -5.35
CA GLY A 115 11.24 -4.40 -4.81
C GLY A 115 10.39 -4.88 -3.63
N LYS A 116 9.45 -4.05 -3.15
CA LYS A 116 8.66 -4.36 -1.95
C LYS A 116 7.56 -5.38 -2.21
N ARG A 117 7.12 -5.98 -1.11
CA ARG A 117 6.01 -6.95 -1.06
C ARG A 117 4.89 -6.40 -0.19
N ALA A 118 3.65 -6.69 -0.58
CA ALA A 118 2.49 -6.23 0.18
C ALA A 118 1.44 -7.33 0.34
N VAL A 119 0.75 -7.30 1.48
CA VAL A 119 -0.42 -8.13 1.75
C VAL A 119 -1.62 -7.20 2.02
N ILE A 120 -2.72 -7.46 1.34
CA ILE A 120 -3.99 -6.76 1.56
C ILE A 120 -4.94 -7.75 2.22
N ILE A 121 -5.39 -7.44 3.44
CA ILE A 121 -6.38 -8.23 4.20
C ILE A 121 -7.68 -7.45 4.21
N THR A 122 -8.75 -8.03 3.68
CA THR A 122 -10.06 -7.39 3.64
C THR A 122 -11.17 -8.38 3.93
N GLN A 123 -12.26 -7.86 4.46
CA GLN A 123 -13.51 -8.59 4.61
C GLN A 123 -14.69 -7.71 4.18
N CYS A 124 -15.78 -8.35 3.79
CA CYS A 124 -17.03 -7.69 3.46
C CYS A 124 -18.23 -8.48 3.97
N LEU A 125 -19.29 -7.77 4.29
CA LEU A 125 -20.60 -8.36 4.56
C LEU A 125 -21.35 -8.45 3.20
N GLY A 126 -21.46 -9.66 2.66
CA GLY A 126 -22.11 -9.87 1.39
C GLY A 126 -21.25 -9.52 0.16
N ALA A 127 -20.89 -8.26 -0.06
CA ALA A 127 -20.16 -7.80 -1.25
C ALA A 127 -19.17 -6.68 -0.94
N GLY A 128 -18.36 -6.27 -1.94
CA GLY A 128 -17.40 -5.16 -1.82
C GLY A 128 -15.94 -5.55 -1.54
N GLY A 129 -15.65 -6.79 -1.15
CA GLY A 129 -14.28 -7.19 -0.83
C GLY A 129 -13.31 -7.10 -2.02
N ARG A 130 -13.80 -7.34 -3.25
CA ARG A 130 -12.98 -7.23 -4.47
C ARG A 130 -12.64 -5.76 -4.79
N SER A 131 -13.61 -4.86 -4.72
CA SER A 131 -13.39 -3.43 -4.96
C SER A 131 -12.53 -2.80 -3.87
N THR A 132 -12.77 -3.11 -2.59
CA THR A 132 -11.91 -2.69 -1.48
C THR A 132 -10.44 -3.07 -1.72
N ALA A 133 -10.19 -4.33 -2.07
CA ALA A 133 -8.84 -4.79 -2.37
C ALA A 133 -8.27 -4.09 -3.61
N LYS A 134 -9.10 -3.81 -4.63
CA LYS A 134 -8.69 -3.13 -5.85
C LYS A 134 -8.28 -1.67 -5.59
N ASP A 135 -9.02 -0.93 -4.78
CA ASP A 135 -8.71 0.46 -4.43
C ASP A 135 -7.29 0.58 -3.85
N ILE A 136 -6.93 -0.32 -2.92
CA ILE A 136 -5.60 -0.36 -2.33
C ILE A 136 -4.56 -0.86 -3.35
N LYS A 137 -4.85 -1.98 -4.03
CA LYS A 137 -3.94 -2.61 -4.98
C LYS A 137 -3.55 -1.68 -6.13
N ASP A 138 -4.48 -0.88 -6.62
CA ASP A 138 -4.22 0.06 -7.72
C ASP A 138 -3.17 1.09 -7.28
N SER A 139 -3.31 1.69 -6.10
CA SER A 139 -2.32 2.63 -5.55
C SER A 139 -0.95 1.96 -5.38
N LEU A 140 -0.90 0.80 -4.75
CA LEU A 140 0.36 0.06 -4.55
C LEU A 140 1.05 -0.27 -5.88
N SER A 141 0.29 -0.69 -6.88
CA SER A 141 0.82 -0.98 -8.22
C SER A 141 1.35 0.27 -8.92
N TRP A 142 0.72 1.43 -8.72
CA TRP A 142 1.20 2.71 -9.25
C TRP A 142 2.39 3.27 -8.46
N TRP A 143 2.60 2.87 -7.20
CA TRP A 143 3.81 3.17 -6.45
C TRP A 143 5.01 2.32 -6.90
N GLY A 144 4.79 1.26 -7.69
CA GLY A 144 5.83 0.37 -8.21
C GLY A 144 5.84 -1.02 -7.58
N ILE A 145 4.96 -1.31 -6.61
CA ILE A 145 4.92 -2.60 -5.94
C ILE A 145 4.31 -3.66 -6.86
N SER A 146 5.01 -4.76 -7.05
CA SER A 146 4.61 -5.85 -7.95
C SER A 146 4.07 -7.08 -7.24
N THR A 147 4.63 -7.40 -6.08
CA THR A 147 4.24 -8.58 -5.29
C THR A 147 3.18 -8.20 -4.29
N ILE A 148 1.91 -8.30 -4.70
CA ILE A 148 0.75 -7.94 -3.88
C ILE A 148 -0.14 -9.15 -3.69
N LYS A 149 -0.24 -9.65 -2.46
CA LYS A 149 -1.14 -10.75 -2.09
C LYS A 149 -2.42 -10.20 -1.49
N VAL A 150 -3.53 -10.51 -2.11
CA VAL A 150 -4.87 -10.21 -1.56
C VAL A 150 -5.40 -11.42 -0.82
N VAL A 151 -5.85 -11.21 0.42
CA VAL A 151 -6.60 -12.16 1.25
C VAL A 151 -7.92 -11.52 1.60
N SER A 152 -8.98 -11.96 0.94
CA SER A 152 -10.33 -11.41 1.11
C SER A 152 -11.28 -12.50 1.59
N PHE A 153 -12.15 -12.14 2.53
CA PHE A 153 -13.19 -13.01 3.05
C PHE A 153 -14.56 -12.36 2.92
N LYS A 154 -15.53 -13.14 2.46
CA LYS A 154 -16.93 -12.77 2.47
C LYS A 154 -17.57 -13.34 3.73
N LEU A 155 -18.08 -12.47 4.59
CA LEU A 155 -18.90 -12.80 5.75
C LEU A 155 -20.34 -12.41 5.43
N MET A 156 -21.31 -13.08 6.04
CA MET A 156 -22.71 -12.78 5.70
C MET A 156 -23.32 -11.67 6.59
N SER A 157 -23.12 -11.76 7.90
CA SER A 157 -23.69 -10.82 8.87
C SER A 157 -22.79 -10.54 10.06
N GLU A 158 -21.70 -11.31 10.20
CA GLU A 158 -20.90 -11.26 11.43
C GLU A 158 -19.89 -10.13 11.38
N ILE A 159 -20.05 -9.17 12.30
CA ILE A 159 -19.12 -8.05 12.51
C ILE A 159 -18.23 -8.23 13.74
N ASP A 160 -18.52 -9.26 14.55
CA ASP A 160 -17.79 -9.64 15.75
C ASP A 160 -17.10 -10.99 15.54
N TRP A 161 -15.78 -11.03 15.74
CA TRP A 161 -14.99 -12.24 15.59
C TRP A 161 -15.50 -13.41 16.44
N ASN A 162 -15.95 -13.12 17.66
CA ASN A 162 -16.41 -14.16 18.60
C ASN A 162 -17.70 -14.85 18.16
N LYS A 163 -18.52 -14.15 17.35
CA LYS A 163 -19.79 -14.68 16.83
C LYS A 163 -19.67 -15.47 15.54
N ILE A 164 -18.48 -15.49 14.93
CA ILE A 164 -18.24 -16.30 13.72
C ILE A 164 -18.21 -17.78 14.13
N GLU A 165 -18.88 -18.63 13.35
CA GLU A 165 -18.89 -20.08 13.52
C GLU A 165 -17.47 -20.64 13.55
N ASP A 166 -17.19 -21.59 14.46
CA ASP A 166 -15.83 -22.12 14.70
C ASP A 166 -15.20 -22.75 13.47
N LYS A 167 -15.98 -23.50 12.70
CA LYS A 167 -15.53 -24.05 11.39
C LYS A 167 -15.07 -22.95 10.43
N ARG A 168 -15.78 -21.83 10.42
CA ARG A 168 -15.45 -20.67 9.59
C ARG A 168 -14.20 -19.96 10.10
N LYS A 169 -14.07 -19.75 11.41
CA LYS A 169 -12.86 -19.22 12.06
C LYS A 169 -11.64 -20.06 11.71
N ALA A 170 -11.71 -21.40 11.88
CA ALA A 170 -10.62 -22.31 11.55
C ALA A 170 -10.18 -22.20 10.08
N SER A 171 -11.13 -22.08 9.15
CA SER A 171 -10.85 -21.88 7.72
C SER A 171 -10.12 -20.56 7.46
N ILE A 172 -10.55 -19.48 8.10
CA ILE A 172 -9.93 -18.14 8.01
C ILE A 172 -8.51 -18.19 8.57
N GLN A 173 -8.34 -18.72 9.77
CA GLN A 173 -7.05 -18.89 10.44
C GLN A 173 -6.07 -19.71 9.58
N LYS A 174 -6.49 -20.86 9.09
CA LYS A 174 -5.67 -21.71 8.20
C LYS A 174 -5.18 -20.96 6.98
N LYS A 175 -6.06 -20.20 6.32
CA LYS A 175 -5.70 -19.42 5.13
C LYS A 175 -4.73 -18.30 5.44
N LEU A 176 -4.97 -17.52 6.50
CA LEU A 176 -4.10 -16.43 6.92
C LEU A 176 -2.73 -16.91 7.35
N SER A 177 -2.67 -17.93 8.22
CA SER A 177 -1.41 -18.54 8.66
C SER A 177 -0.63 -19.15 7.51
N SER A 178 -1.30 -19.78 6.53
CA SER A 178 -0.63 -20.30 5.33
C SER A 178 0.00 -19.18 4.48
N VAL A 179 -0.67 -18.03 4.36
CA VAL A 179 -0.11 -16.88 3.66
C VAL A 179 1.03 -16.26 4.47
N ALA A 180 0.87 -16.09 5.79
CA ALA A 180 1.89 -15.55 6.68
C ALA A 180 3.18 -16.40 6.61
N LYS A 181 3.09 -17.72 6.72
CA LYS A 181 4.25 -18.63 6.58
C LYS A 181 4.99 -18.46 5.26
N LYS A 182 4.26 -18.27 4.14
CA LYS A 182 4.88 -18.05 2.83
C LYS A 182 5.64 -16.74 2.76
N PHE A 183 5.16 -15.69 3.43
CA PHE A 183 5.84 -14.39 3.48
C PHE A 183 6.97 -14.39 4.50
N HIS A 184 6.85 -15.11 5.61
CA HIS A 184 7.86 -15.20 6.65
C HIS A 184 9.18 -15.84 6.18
N VAL A 185 9.11 -16.86 5.31
CA VAL A 185 10.30 -17.57 4.80
C VAL A 185 11.00 -16.86 3.64
N ILE A 186 10.52 -15.68 3.21
CA ILE A 186 11.14 -14.95 2.11
C ILE A 186 12.44 -14.30 2.61
N ASP A 187 13.48 -14.40 1.81
CA ASP A 187 14.71 -13.61 2.01
C ASP A 187 14.47 -12.16 1.56
N TYR A 188 14.26 -11.26 2.52
CA TYR A 188 14.00 -9.85 2.26
C TYR A 188 15.26 -9.03 1.93
N ASN A 189 16.47 -9.60 2.09
CA ASN A 189 17.70 -8.99 1.58
C ASN A 189 17.72 -8.97 0.04
N LYS A 190 16.88 -9.81 -0.58
CA LYS A 190 16.70 -9.84 -2.03
C LYS A 190 15.42 -9.07 -2.40
N PRO A 191 15.53 -8.04 -3.25
CA PRO A 191 14.35 -7.32 -3.72
C PRO A 191 13.38 -8.27 -4.46
N GLY A 192 12.10 -8.02 -4.33
CA GLY A 192 11.08 -8.73 -5.09
C GLY A 192 11.19 -8.43 -6.59
N ASN A 193 10.77 -9.39 -7.41
CA ASN A 193 10.77 -9.21 -8.86
C ASN A 193 9.72 -8.17 -9.28
N THR A 194 10.13 -7.17 -10.07
CA THR A 194 9.21 -6.25 -10.71
C THR A 194 8.53 -6.94 -11.91
N ASN A 195 7.21 -7.06 -11.87
CA ASN A 195 6.43 -7.75 -12.89
C ASN A 195 6.28 -6.92 -14.19
N VAL A 196 5.83 -7.59 -15.26
CA VAL A 196 5.67 -6.98 -16.59
C VAL A 196 4.74 -5.78 -16.59
N ILE A 197 3.65 -5.82 -15.79
CA ILE A 197 2.66 -4.72 -15.72
C ILE A 197 3.29 -3.46 -15.15
N VAL A 198 4.03 -3.56 -14.05
CA VAL A 198 4.72 -2.41 -13.43
C VAL A 198 5.83 -1.89 -14.35
N LYS A 199 6.57 -2.79 -15.02
CA LYS A 199 7.56 -2.40 -16.05
C LYS A 199 6.90 -1.65 -17.22
N ALA A 200 5.78 -2.15 -17.72
CA ALA A 200 5.03 -1.48 -18.79
C ALA A 200 4.58 -0.08 -18.39
N LYS A 201 3.98 0.07 -17.19
CA LYS A 201 3.62 1.38 -16.62
C LYS A 201 4.82 2.31 -16.58
N PHE A 202 5.96 1.84 -16.09
CA PHE A 202 7.18 2.63 -16.01
C PHE A 202 7.64 3.12 -17.38
N TYR A 203 7.67 2.27 -18.41
CA TYR A 203 8.10 2.67 -19.75
C TYR A 203 7.13 3.65 -20.42
N ILE A 204 5.81 3.47 -20.22
CA ILE A 204 4.80 4.43 -20.70
C ILE A 204 5.03 5.80 -20.03
N VAL A 205 5.21 5.82 -18.72
CA VAL A 205 5.45 7.07 -17.99
C VAL A 205 6.81 7.68 -18.34
N ARG A 206 7.83 6.87 -18.57
CA ARG A 206 9.14 7.36 -19.05
C ARG A 206 9.01 8.11 -20.37
N MET A 207 8.22 7.60 -21.31
CA MET A 207 7.94 8.29 -22.58
C MET A 207 7.23 9.63 -22.32
N LEU A 208 6.23 9.65 -21.43
CA LEU A 208 5.53 10.85 -21.03
C LEU A 208 6.49 11.87 -20.40
N GLN A 209 7.29 11.48 -19.41
CA GLN A 209 8.25 12.36 -18.75
C GLN A 209 9.30 12.90 -19.71
N THR A 210 9.80 12.06 -20.63
CA THR A 210 10.73 12.52 -21.69
C THR A 210 10.09 13.59 -22.57
N SER A 211 8.82 13.43 -22.95
CA SER A 211 8.09 14.40 -23.77
C SER A 211 7.83 15.72 -23.01
N LEU A 212 7.44 15.63 -21.74
CA LEU A 212 7.22 16.79 -20.89
C LEU A 212 8.52 17.57 -20.64
N GLY A 213 9.64 16.89 -20.38
CA GLY A 213 10.95 17.50 -20.17
C GLY A 213 11.50 18.21 -21.38
N LYS A 214 11.18 17.74 -22.61
CA LYS A 214 11.54 18.47 -23.85
C LYS A 214 10.79 19.82 -23.95
N LYS A 215 9.56 19.90 -23.42
CA LYS A 215 8.76 21.14 -23.43
C LYS A 215 9.11 22.06 -22.28
N ASN A 216 9.39 21.51 -21.12
CA ASN A 216 9.74 22.22 -19.90
C ASN A 216 10.75 21.42 -19.07
N PRO A 217 12.08 21.68 -19.23
CA PRO A 217 13.12 21.01 -18.45
C PRO A 217 13.02 21.24 -16.94
N GLU A 218 12.37 22.35 -16.53
CA GLU A 218 12.17 22.71 -15.11
C GLU A 218 10.97 22.01 -14.46
N TYR A 219 10.21 21.21 -15.22
CA TYR A 219 9.07 20.47 -14.68
C TYR A 219 9.50 19.52 -13.55
N THR A 220 8.90 19.68 -12.39
CA THR A 220 9.32 19.02 -11.14
C THR A 220 9.46 17.50 -11.24
N ASP A 221 8.47 16.84 -11.86
CA ASP A 221 8.50 15.38 -11.97
C ASP A 221 9.55 14.92 -12.98
N PHE A 222 9.77 15.68 -14.08
CA PHE A 222 10.85 15.39 -15.03
C PHE A 222 12.23 15.51 -14.39
N LYS A 223 12.48 16.57 -13.60
CA LYS A 223 13.73 16.73 -12.85
C LYS A 223 13.98 15.50 -11.97
N TYR A 224 12.98 15.09 -11.19
CA TYR A 224 13.06 13.91 -10.34
C TYR A 224 13.43 12.64 -11.14
N TRP A 225 12.76 12.40 -12.28
CA TRP A 225 13.04 11.25 -13.13
C TRP A 225 14.45 11.31 -13.75
N ASN A 226 14.91 12.50 -14.11
CA ASN A 226 16.24 12.71 -14.69
C ASN A 226 17.35 12.52 -13.64
N GLU A 227 17.19 13.08 -12.44
CA GLU A 227 18.11 12.91 -11.32
C GLU A 227 18.27 11.44 -10.91
N ASN A 228 17.20 10.65 -10.98
CA ASN A 228 17.25 9.21 -10.75
C ASN A 228 17.82 8.42 -11.95
N GLY A 229 18.20 9.08 -13.04
CA GLY A 229 18.71 8.45 -14.25
C GLY A 229 17.66 7.62 -15.02
N TRP A 230 16.38 7.74 -14.67
CA TRP A 230 15.30 6.92 -15.24
C TRP A 230 14.91 7.34 -16.66
N ILE A 231 15.20 8.56 -17.04
CA ILE A 231 15.08 9.01 -18.44
C ILE A 231 16.12 8.30 -19.31
N GLY A 232 17.30 8.02 -18.76
CA GLY A 232 18.39 7.32 -19.39
C GLY A 232 18.32 5.78 -19.26
N LYS A 233 19.44 5.18 -18.82
CA LYS A 233 19.63 3.71 -18.75
C LYS A 233 19.27 3.09 -17.39
N VAL A 234 19.19 3.87 -16.31
CA VAL A 234 18.90 3.37 -14.95
C VAL A 234 17.45 2.90 -14.85
N ARG A 235 17.24 1.86 -14.08
CA ARG A 235 15.93 1.29 -13.79
C ARG A 235 15.78 1.06 -12.28
N PRO A 236 14.63 1.38 -11.67
CA PRO A 236 14.44 1.29 -10.22
C PRO A 236 14.48 -0.16 -9.67
N TRP A 237 14.42 -1.15 -10.52
CA TRP A 237 14.47 -2.58 -10.15
C TRP A 237 15.82 -3.27 -10.47
N LYS A 238 16.85 -2.49 -10.77
CA LYS A 238 18.21 -2.96 -11.05
C LYS A 238 19.20 -2.46 -10.03
#